data_9fa08be6efdc1227624d2a1d147d9dc7
#
_entry.id   9fa08be6efdc1227624d2a1d147d9dc7
#
_cell.length_a   1.000
_cell.length_b   1.000
_cell.length_c   1.000
_cell.angle_alpha   90.00
_cell.angle_beta   90.00
_cell.angle_gamma   90.00
#
_symmetry.space_group_name_H-M   'P 1'
#
loop_
_entity.id
_entity.type
_entity.pdbx_description
1 polymer ?
#
loop_
_entity_poly.entity_id
_entity_poly.type
_entity_poly.pdbx_seq_one_letter_code
_entity_poly.pdbx_strand_id
1 'polypeptide(L)'
;MNLAERIRNFAAKSPTLAPDAYVAPGAVLVGDVHVGAQASVWFQAAVRADLNAIHISARSNIQDGAVIHVADAHGTHIGEDVTVGHGAILHACKIGNAVLVGMNAVVLDGAEVGARSIIGANALVTAGTQVPEGSLFLGSPGKVVRALTPQEQSGLASWAERYVLLSKAYLDGVPQLFAPPLPSTPAA
;
A
#
# COMPACT_ATOMS: atom_id res chain seq x y z
N MET A 1 -8.22 -19.22 16.05
CA MET A 1 -6.98 -18.66 16.62
C MET A 1 -7.37 -17.47 17.49
N ASN A 2 -6.95 -17.46 18.74
CA ASN A 2 -7.19 -16.33 19.64
C ASN A 2 -6.16 -15.19 19.41
N LEU A 3 -6.36 -14.02 20.00
CA LEU A 3 -5.50 -12.85 19.79
C LEU A 3 -4.02 -13.12 20.15
N ALA A 4 -3.76 -13.80 21.28
CA ALA A 4 -2.40 -14.11 21.69
C ALA A 4 -1.68 -15.07 20.73
N GLU A 5 -2.41 -16.01 20.14
CA GLU A 5 -1.90 -16.91 19.10
C GLU A 5 -1.60 -16.14 17.80
N ARG A 6 -2.46 -15.19 17.42
CA ARG A 6 -2.23 -14.34 16.23
C ARG A 6 -0.98 -13.50 16.40
N ILE A 7 -0.84 -12.80 17.52
CA ILE A 7 0.36 -12.00 17.81
C ILE A 7 1.62 -12.86 17.70
N ARG A 8 1.63 -14.06 18.30
CA ARG A 8 2.78 -14.97 18.20
C ARG A 8 3.06 -15.41 16.76
N ASN A 9 2.02 -15.65 15.97
CA ASN A 9 2.16 -16.21 14.63
C ASN A 9 2.47 -15.16 13.56
N PHE A 10 2.06 -13.92 13.74
CA PHE A 10 2.22 -12.85 12.76
C PHE A 10 3.21 -11.77 13.22
N ALA A 11 3.06 -11.20 14.41
CA ALA A 11 3.93 -10.13 14.89
C ALA A 11 5.38 -10.59 15.14
N ALA A 12 5.59 -11.85 15.45
CA ALA A 12 6.94 -12.42 15.64
C ALA A 12 7.70 -12.70 14.32
N LYS A 13 7.04 -12.60 13.18
CA LYS A 13 7.68 -12.76 11.88
C LYS A 13 8.46 -11.51 11.49
N SER A 14 9.48 -11.69 10.66
CA SER A 14 10.19 -10.58 10.02
C SER A 14 9.63 -10.36 8.62
N PRO A 15 9.54 -9.13 8.15
CA PRO A 15 9.21 -8.83 6.77
C PRO A 15 10.13 -9.54 5.77
N THR A 16 9.54 -10.03 4.68
CA THR A 16 10.26 -10.64 3.56
C THR A 16 10.20 -9.71 2.36
N LEU A 17 11.35 -9.33 1.84
CA LEU A 17 11.47 -8.40 0.73
C LEU A 17 12.18 -9.08 -0.45
N ALA A 18 11.70 -8.83 -1.66
CA ALA A 18 12.46 -9.17 -2.86
C ALA A 18 13.78 -8.38 -2.90
N PRO A 19 14.84 -8.92 -3.52
CA PRO A 19 16.18 -8.29 -3.51
C PRO A 19 16.23 -6.89 -4.14
N ASP A 20 15.29 -6.59 -5.03
CA ASP A 20 15.16 -5.32 -5.76
C ASP A 20 13.97 -4.47 -5.28
N ALA A 21 13.37 -4.82 -4.13
CA ALA A 21 12.38 -4.00 -3.46
C ALA A 21 13.04 -2.82 -2.73
N TYR A 22 12.37 -1.68 -2.73
CA TYR A 22 12.85 -0.47 -2.05
C TYR A 22 12.01 -0.17 -0.80
N VAL A 23 12.67 0.08 0.32
CA VAL A 23 12.04 0.59 1.54
C VAL A 23 12.76 1.86 1.97
N ALA A 24 12.05 2.98 1.93
CA ALA A 24 12.60 4.29 2.26
C ALA A 24 12.93 4.41 3.75
N PRO A 25 13.95 5.19 4.14
CA PRO A 25 14.21 5.53 5.53
C PRO A 25 12.97 6.12 6.22
N GLY A 26 12.67 5.64 7.43
CA GLY A 26 11.49 6.07 8.19
C GLY A 26 10.18 5.37 7.81
N ALA A 27 10.16 4.53 6.79
CA ALA A 27 9.08 3.57 6.61
C ALA A 27 9.20 2.44 7.64
N VAL A 28 8.06 1.97 8.16
CA VAL A 28 8.01 0.93 9.20
C VAL A 28 7.24 -0.28 8.68
N LEU A 29 7.91 -1.44 8.66
CA LEU A 29 7.30 -2.73 8.32
C LEU A 29 7.36 -3.63 9.56
N VAL A 30 6.23 -4.22 9.95
CA VAL A 30 6.13 -5.07 11.15
C VAL A 30 5.37 -6.35 10.84
N GLY A 31 5.90 -7.48 11.29
CA GLY A 31 5.21 -8.77 11.24
C GLY A 31 5.26 -9.46 9.87
N ASP A 32 4.20 -10.17 9.52
CA ASP A 32 4.12 -11.03 8.33
C ASP A 32 3.87 -10.23 7.05
N VAL A 33 4.83 -9.39 6.68
CA VAL A 33 4.79 -8.54 5.48
C VAL A 33 5.61 -9.16 4.36
N HIS A 34 5.04 -9.24 3.16
CA HIS A 34 5.72 -9.70 1.95
C HIS A 34 5.74 -8.58 0.92
N VAL A 35 6.93 -8.20 0.46
CA VAL A 35 7.14 -7.15 -0.54
C VAL A 35 7.76 -7.77 -1.80
N GLY A 36 7.02 -7.71 -2.91
CA GLY A 36 7.39 -8.31 -4.19
C GLY A 36 8.49 -7.55 -4.93
N ALA A 37 8.91 -8.13 -6.06
CA ALA A 37 9.96 -7.57 -6.91
C ALA A 37 9.63 -6.15 -7.38
N GLN A 38 10.60 -5.24 -7.33
CA GLN A 38 10.46 -3.84 -7.77
C GLN A 38 9.35 -3.05 -7.07
N ALA A 39 8.75 -3.62 -6.02
CA ALA A 39 7.81 -2.87 -5.20
C ALA A 39 8.54 -1.88 -4.30
N SER A 40 7.85 -0.82 -3.88
CA SER A 40 8.45 0.25 -3.08
C SER A 40 7.54 0.73 -1.96
N VAL A 41 8.14 0.95 -0.78
CA VAL A 41 7.48 1.52 0.40
C VAL A 41 8.20 2.81 0.77
N TRP A 42 7.48 3.92 0.75
CA TRP A 42 8.04 5.26 0.80
C TRP A 42 8.06 5.84 2.22
N PHE A 43 8.55 7.07 2.34
CA PHE A 43 8.84 7.70 3.62
C PHE A 43 7.62 7.76 4.54
N GLN A 44 7.82 7.43 5.82
CA GLN A 44 6.77 7.47 6.86
C GLN A 44 5.58 6.53 6.62
N ALA A 45 5.62 5.66 5.61
CA ALA A 45 4.58 4.65 5.45
C ALA A 45 4.68 3.60 6.56
N ALA A 46 3.52 3.16 7.06
CA ALA A 46 3.41 2.13 8.09
C ALA A 46 2.69 0.88 7.55
N VAL A 47 3.39 -0.25 7.51
CA VAL A 47 2.87 -1.53 7.03
C VAL A 47 2.95 -2.52 8.18
N ARG A 48 1.82 -2.78 8.86
CA ARG A 48 1.78 -3.55 10.09
C ARG A 48 0.92 -4.81 9.97
N ALA A 49 1.56 -5.96 9.93
CA ALA A 49 1.00 -7.30 9.76
C ALA A 49 1.11 -8.13 11.05
N ASP A 50 0.58 -7.62 12.14
CA ASP A 50 0.71 -8.21 13.49
C ASP A 50 -0.42 -9.21 13.84
N LEU A 51 -1.52 -9.22 13.09
CA LEU A 51 -2.68 -10.09 13.32
C LEU A 51 -3.01 -11.00 12.14
N ASN A 52 -2.49 -10.68 10.96
CA ASN A 52 -2.67 -11.41 9.72
C ASN A 52 -1.55 -10.99 8.75
N ALA A 53 -1.48 -11.59 7.54
CA ALA A 53 -0.45 -11.28 6.55
C ALA A 53 -0.80 -10.05 5.69
N ILE A 54 0.25 -9.33 5.25
CA ILE A 54 0.17 -8.31 4.20
C ILE A 54 1.03 -8.76 3.02
N HIS A 55 0.43 -8.74 1.83
CA HIS A 55 1.13 -9.01 0.58
C HIS A 55 1.07 -7.77 -0.32
N ILE A 56 2.23 -7.26 -0.71
CA ILE A 56 2.44 -6.21 -1.69
C ILE A 56 3.10 -6.86 -2.90
N SER A 57 2.35 -7.01 -3.99
CA SER A 57 2.86 -7.69 -5.19
C SER A 57 3.84 -6.83 -5.98
N ALA A 58 4.43 -7.44 -7.01
CA ALA A 58 5.49 -6.81 -7.79
C ALA A 58 5.09 -5.44 -8.37
N ARG A 59 6.07 -4.54 -8.45
CA ARG A 59 5.99 -3.21 -9.09
C ARG A 59 4.97 -2.26 -8.46
N SER A 60 4.37 -2.63 -7.32
CA SER A 60 3.44 -1.78 -6.58
C SER A 60 4.16 -0.81 -5.66
N ASN A 61 3.58 0.37 -5.43
CA ASN A 61 4.18 1.39 -4.59
C ASN A 61 3.22 1.85 -3.49
N ILE A 62 3.75 1.95 -2.27
CA ILE A 62 3.06 2.45 -1.08
C ILE A 62 3.68 3.80 -0.75
N GLN A 63 2.99 4.87 -1.06
CA GLN A 63 3.55 6.22 -1.00
C GLN A 63 3.61 6.76 0.42
N ASP A 64 4.25 7.93 0.55
CA ASP A 64 4.59 8.57 1.82
C ASP A 64 3.38 8.68 2.74
N GLY A 65 3.57 8.28 4.00
CA GLY A 65 2.55 8.38 5.04
C GLY A 65 1.35 7.43 4.89
N ALA A 66 1.33 6.56 3.88
CA ALA A 66 0.25 5.57 3.75
C ALA A 66 0.30 4.53 4.87
N VAL A 67 -0.87 4.03 5.28
CA VAL A 67 -1.02 3.03 6.35
C VAL A 67 -1.67 1.78 5.80
N ILE A 68 -0.98 0.65 5.94
CA ILE A 68 -1.50 -0.66 5.56
C ILE A 68 -1.61 -1.53 6.81
N HIS A 69 -2.80 -2.02 7.10
CA HIS A 69 -3.04 -2.84 8.27
C HIS A 69 -3.98 -4.02 7.95
N VAL A 70 -4.25 -4.84 8.92
CA VAL A 70 -4.99 -6.09 8.83
C VAL A 70 -6.04 -6.19 9.93
N ALA A 71 -7.00 -7.08 9.74
CA ALA A 71 -7.93 -7.52 10.78
C ALA A 71 -7.73 -9.01 11.10
N ASP A 72 -8.40 -9.48 12.15
CA ASP A 72 -8.36 -10.90 12.55
C ASP A 72 -8.82 -11.83 11.42
N ALA A 73 -9.90 -11.47 10.73
CA ALA A 73 -10.51 -12.29 9.70
C ALA A 73 -9.84 -12.14 8.33
N HIS A 74 -9.26 -10.97 8.05
CA HIS A 74 -8.75 -10.62 6.73
C HIS A 74 -7.35 -10.01 6.80
N GLY A 75 -6.44 -10.53 5.95
CA GLY A 75 -5.19 -9.87 5.60
C GLY A 75 -5.42 -8.72 4.61
N THR A 76 -4.33 -8.06 4.22
CA THR A 76 -4.37 -7.06 3.14
C THR A 76 -3.55 -7.58 1.94
N HIS A 77 -4.18 -7.60 0.77
CA HIS A 77 -3.58 -8.05 -0.46
C HIS A 77 -3.59 -6.94 -1.49
N ILE A 78 -2.41 -6.55 -1.96
CA ILE A 78 -2.19 -5.52 -2.97
C ILE A 78 -1.61 -6.20 -4.20
N GLY A 79 -2.33 -6.13 -5.32
CA GLY A 79 -1.97 -6.73 -6.60
C GLY A 79 -0.71 -6.11 -7.21
N GLU A 80 -0.40 -6.51 -8.44
CA GLU A 80 0.72 -5.98 -9.20
C GLU A 80 0.40 -4.61 -9.83
N ASP A 81 1.44 -3.79 -10.05
CA ASP A 81 1.33 -2.46 -10.68
C ASP A 81 0.34 -1.51 -9.96
N VAL A 82 0.14 -1.68 -8.66
CA VAL A 82 -0.76 -0.82 -7.86
C VAL A 82 -0.03 0.42 -7.39
N THR A 83 -0.68 1.57 -7.52
CA THR A 83 -0.23 2.82 -6.91
C THR A 83 -1.11 3.16 -5.72
N VAL A 84 -0.55 3.13 -4.51
CA VAL A 84 -1.21 3.57 -3.28
C VAL A 84 -0.72 4.98 -2.94
N GLY A 85 -1.58 5.96 -3.14
CA GLY A 85 -1.27 7.39 -2.99
C GLY A 85 -0.93 7.81 -1.56
N HIS A 86 -0.25 8.95 -1.45
CA HIS A 86 0.20 9.52 -0.18
C HIS A 86 -0.93 9.57 0.86
N GLY A 87 -0.65 9.12 2.09
CA GLY A 87 -1.60 9.15 3.19
C GLY A 87 -2.81 8.20 3.08
N ALA A 88 -2.90 7.38 2.04
CA ALA A 88 -4.01 6.44 1.89
C ALA A 88 -3.98 5.35 2.99
N ILE A 89 -5.15 4.84 3.36
CA ILE A 89 -5.31 3.80 4.37
C ILE A 89 -5.95 2.56 3.71
N LEU A 90 -5.25 1.44 3.77
CA LEU A 90 -5.78 0.15 3.35
C LEU A 90 -5.86 -0.79 4.56
N HIS A 91 -7.05 -1.18 4.93
CA HIS A 91 -7.28 -2.00 6.12
C HIS A 91 -8.03 -3.28 5.75
N ALA A 92 -7.35 -4.43 5.92
CA ALA A 92 -7.95 -5.76 5.78
C ALA A 92 -8.74 -5.96 4.47
N CYS A 93 -8.18 -5.54 3.33
CA CYS A 93 -8.86 -5.45 2.05
C CYS A 93 -8.06 -6.10 0.91
N LYS A 94 -8.68 -6.21 -0.27
CA LYS A 94 -8.01 -6.68 -1.48
C LYS A 94 -8.03 -5.61 -2.57
N ILE A 95 -6.88 -5.34 -3.14
CA ILE A 95 -6.69 -4.41 -4.26
C ILE A 95 -6.21 -5.22 -5.45
N GLY A 96 -6.95 -5.19 -6.54
CA GLY A 96 -6.60 -5.85 -7.80
C GLY A 96 -5.41 -5.20 -8.50
N ASN A 97 -4.96 -5.82 -9.60
CA ASN A 97 -3.81 -5.33 -10.36
C ASN A 97 -4.08 -3.98 -11.05
N ALA A 98 -3.05 -3.17 -11.21
CA ALA A 98 -3.07 -1.88 -11.90
C ALA A 98 -4.17 -0.93 -11.35
N VAL A 99 -4.41 -0.93 -10.04
CA VAL A 99 -5.33 0.00 -9.37
C VAL A 99 -4.56 1.25 -8.93
N LEU A 100 -5.19 2.41 -9.14
CA LEU A 100 -4.77 3.67 -8.54
C LEU A 100 -5.65 3.97 -7.33
N VAL A 101 -5.07 3.90 -6.13
CA VAL A 101 -5.69 4.38 -4.89
C VAL A 101 -5.24 5.81 -4.67
N GLY A 102 -6.16 6.76 -4.73
CA GLY A 102 -5.87 8.18 -4.61
C GLY A 102 -5.38 8.59 -3.21
N MET A 103 -4.75 9.76 -3.13
CA MET A 103 -4.21 10.32 -1.89
C MET A 103 -5.30 10.40 -0.81
N ASN A 104 -4.97 10.02 0.43
CA ASN A 104 -5.88 10.00 1.59
C ASN A 104 -7.16 9.18 1.39
N ALA A 105 -7.25 8.32 0.39
CA ALA A 105 -8.37 7.40 0.26
C ALA A 105 -8.32 6.34 1.37
N VAL A 106 -9.48 5.85 1.79
CA VAL A 106 -9.62 4.82 2.82
C VAL A 106 -10.37 3.63 2.24
N VAL A 107 -9.78 2.43 2.36
CA VAL A 107 -10.41 1.16 1.96
C VAL A 107 -10.50 0.26 3.19
N LEU A 108 -11.72 -0.13 3.57
CA LEU A 108 -11.99 -0.84 4.82
C LEU A 108 -12.14 -2.35 4.64
N ASP A 109 -12.31 -3.03 5.78
CA ASP A 109 -12.31 -4.48 5.97
C ASP A 109 -13.21 -5.22 4.97
N GLY A 110 -12.65 -6.26 4.37
CA GLY A 110 -13.37 -7.12 3.42
C GLY A 110 -13.78 -6.44 2.11
N ALA A 111 -13.41 -5.16 1.89
CA ALA A 111 -13.62 -4.54 0.59
C ALA A 111 -12.67 -5.14 -0.46
N GLU A 112 -13.17 -5.29 -1.68
CA GLU A 112 -12.39 -5.75 -2.82
C GLU A 112 -12.50 -4.73 -3.97
N VAL A 113 -11.35 -4.26 -4.44
CA VAL A 113 -11.27 -3.32 -5.57
C VAL A 113 -10.79 -4.09 -6.79
N GLY A 114 -11.67 -4.20 -7.80
CA GLY A 114 -11.35 -4.87 -9.07
C GLY A 114 -10.22 -4.20 -9.83
N ALA A 115 -9.49 -5.00 -10.61
CA ALA A 115 -8.33 -4.55 -11.36
C ALA A 115 -8.63 -3.34 -12.26
N ARG A 116 -7.59 -2.59 -12.60
CA ARG A 116 -7.68 -1.43 -13.52
C ARG A 116 -8.75 -0.40 -13.12
N SER A 117 -8.92 -0.18 -11.81
CA SER A 117 -9.85 0.79 -11.23
C SER A 117 -9.12 1.99 -10.63
N ILE A 118 -9.84 3.08 -10.45
CA ILE A 118 -9.39 4.27 -9.74
C ILE A 118 -10.29 4.49 -8.53
N ILE A 119 -9.69 4.51 -7.35
CA ILE A 119 -10.29 5.05 -6.13
C ILE A 119 -9.81 6.49 -6.01
N GLY A 120 -10.71 7.46 -6.08
CA GLY A 120 -10.34 8.87 -6.07
C GLY A 120 -9.75 9.33 -4.74
N ALA A 121 -9.05 10.45 -4.76
CA ALA A 121 -8.51 11.05 -3.54
C ALA A 121 -9.61 11.34 -2.51
N ASN A 122 -9.32 11.10 -1.22
CA ASN A 122 -10.27 11.22 -0.10
C ASN A 122 -11.53 10.35 -0.21
N ALA A 123 -11.59 9.38 -1.11
CA ALA A 123 -12.73 8.47 -1.20
C ALA A 123 -12.73 7.47 -0.04
N LEU A 124 -13.93 7.12 0.44
CA LEU A 124 -14.13 6.07 1.45
C LEU A 124 -14.82 4.86 0.81
N VAL A 125 -14.07 3.78 0.65
CA VAL A 125 -14.59 2.45 0.31
C VAL A 125 -14.95 1.74 1.61
N THR A 126 -16.25 1.65 1.91
CA THR A 126 -16.74 1.07 3.16
C THR A 126 -16.52 -0.45 3.21
N ALA A 127 -16.58 -1.01 4.41
CA ALA A 127 -16.36 -2.44 4.63
C ALA A 127 -17.26 -3.32 3.75
N GLY A 128 -16.69 -4.39 3.20
CA GLY A 128 -17.39 -5.37 2.35
C GLY A 128 -17.78 -4.88 0.96
N THR A 129 -17.44 -3.63 0.61
CA THR A 129 -17.76 -3.08 -0.72
C THR A 129 -17.03 -3.84 -1.82
N GLN A 130 -17.76 -4.23 -2.86
CA GLN A 130 -17.21 -4.83 -4.08
C GLN A 130 -17.18 -3.76 -5.19
N VAL A 131 -15.98 -3.27 -5.52
CA VAL A 131 -15.79 -2.32 -6.62
C VAL A 131 -15.49 -3.12 -7.88
N PRO A 132 -16.33 -3.07 -8.93
CA PRO A 132 -16.08 -3.81 -10.16
C PRO A 132 -14.78 -3.36 -10.84
N GLU A 133 -14.20 -4.27 -11.62
CA GLU A 133 -13.03 -3.98 -12.45
C GLU A 133 -13.28 -2.79 -13.38
N GLY A 134 -12.25 -1.99 -13.64
CA GLY A 134 -12.30 -0.85 -14.55
C GLY A 134 -13.21 0.28 -14.11
N SER A 135 -13.42 0.45 -12.80
CA SER A 135 -14.33 1.46 -12.23
C SER A 135 -13.62 2.74 -11.81
N LEU A 136 -14.31 3.87 -11.96
CA LEU A 136 -14.03 5.11 -11.24
C LEU A 136 -14.93 5.17 -10.01
N PHE A 137 -14.31 5.14 -8.81
CA PHE A 137 -14.99 5.19 -7.52
C PHE A 137 -14.64 6.49 -6.79
N LEU A 138 -15.64 7.29 -6.43
CA LEU A 138 -15.46 8.61 -5.80
C LEU A 138 -16.42 8.82 -4.63
N GLY A 139 -16.01 9.69 -3.69
CA GLY A 139 -16.84 10.20 -2.61
C GLY A 139 -16.57 9.60 -1.24
N SER A 140 -17.18 10.16 -0.18
CA SER A 140 -17.09 9.70 1.21
C SER A 140 -18.45 9.83 1.90
N PRO A 141 -19.23 8.71 2.09
CA PRO A 141 -18.96 7.39 1.55
C PRO A 141 -18.99 7.39 0.02
N GLY A 142 -18.13 6.54 -0.58
CA GLY A 142 -17.96 6.53 -2.02
C GLY A 142 -18.91 5.58 -2.75
N LYS A 143 -18.94 5.77 -4.08
CA LYS A 143 -19.68 4.89 -5.01
C LYS A 143 -18.99 4.82 -6.36
N VAL A 144 -19.28 3.79 -7.14
CA VAL A 144 -18.90 3.74 -8.55
C VAL A 144 -19.65 4.85 -9.30
N VAL A 145 -18.89 5.74 -9.94
CA VAL A 145 -19.44 6.87 -10.71
C VAL A 145 -19.64 6.48 -12.18
N ARG A 146 -18.67 5.74 -12.74
CA ARG A 146 -18.70 5.23 -14.12
C ARG A 146 -17.65 4.15 -14.32
N ALA A 147 -17.75 3.44 -15.43
CA ALA A 147 -16.63 2.66 -15.93
C ALA A 147 -15.53 3.59 -16.46
N LEU A 148 -14.28 3.14 -16.37
CA LEU A 148 -13.14 3.76 -17.02
C LEU A 148 -13.10 3.38 -18.50
N THR A 149 -12.69 4.29 -19.34
CA THR A 149 -12.40 4.01 -20.76
C THR A 149 -11.20 3.06 -20.90
N PRO A 150 -11.07 2.32 -22.02
CA PRO A 150 -9.90 1.49 -22.27
C PRO A 150 -8.57 2.26 -22.18
N GLN A 151 -8.56 3.52 -22.64
CA GLN A 151 -7.38 4.38 -22.57
C GLN A 151 -7.01 4.75 -21.12
N GLU A 152 -7.97 5.07 -20.28
CA GLU A 152 -7.74 5.33 -18.84
C GLU A 152 -7.19 4.08 -18.16
N GLN A 153 -7.79 2.91 -18.41
CA GLN A 153 -7.34 1.64 -17.83
C GLN A 153 -5.91 1.28 -18.25
N SER A 154 -5.56 1.43 -19.54
CA SER A 154 -4.22 1.12 -20.04
C SER A 154 -3.14 2.07 -19.49
N GLY A 155 -3.51 3.28 -19.11
CA GLY A 155 -2.59 4.26 -18.52
C GLY A 155 -2.23 4.01 -17.06
N LEU A 156 -2.98 3.16 -16.33
CA LEU A 156 -2.81 3.00 -14.88
C LEU A 156 -1.45 2.38 -14.50
N ALA A 157 -1.01 1.37 -15.21
CA ALA A 157 0.28 0.73 -14.95
C ALA A 157 1.47 1.70 -15.11
N SER A 158 1.33 2.75 -15.93
CA SER A 158 2.39 3.74 -16.10
C SER A 158 2.68 4.56 -14.84
N TRP A 159 1.72 4.69 -13.93
CA TRP A 159 1.95 5.30 -12.62
C TRP A 159 2.87 4.44 -11.75
N ALA A 160 2.62 3.14 -11.71
CA ALA A 160 3.48 2.19 -11.00
C ALA A 160 4.90 2.15 -11.60
N GLU A 161 5.01 2.12 -12.93
CA GLU A 161 6.30 2.13 -13.64
C GLU A 161 7.17 3.34 -13.26
N ARG A 162 6.58 4.54 -13.11
CA ARG A 162 7.31 5.72 -12.62
C ARG A 162 7.94 5.48 -11.26
N TYR A 163 7.24 4.80 -10.36
CA TYR A 163 7.75 4.48 -9.03
C TYR A 163 8.80 3.36 -9.06
N VAL A 164 8.73 2.43 -10.00
CA VAL A 164 9.81 1.46 -10.24
C VAL A 164 11.09 2.18 -10.67
N LEU A 165 11.01 3.13 -11.61
CA LEU A 165 12.17 3.92 -12.02
C LEU A 165 12.70 4.80 -10.89
N LEU A 166 11.79 5.43 -10.13
CA LEU A 166 12.16 6.30 -9.03
C LEU A 166 12.83 5.51 -7.90
N SER A 167 12.27 4.38 -7.48
CA SER A 167 12.84 3.54 -6.42
C SER A 167 14.22 3.00 -6.80
N LYS A 168 14.41 2.65 -8.08
CA LYS A 168 15.73 2.28 -8.60
C LYS A 168 16.74 3.43 -8.46
N ALA A 169 16.35 4.66 -8.82
CA ALA A 169 17.22 5.82 -8.64
C ALA A 169 17.63 6.04 -7.17
N TYR A 170 16.71 5.80 -6.21
CA TYR A 170 17.03 5.85 -4.78
C TYR A 170 17.97 4.72 -4.35
N LEU A 171 17.79 3.51 -4.86
CA LEU A 171 18.73 2.39 -4.61
C LEU A 171 20.12 2.67 -5.19
N ASP A 172 20.19 3.35 -6.33
CA ASP A 172 21.44 3.76 -6.98
C ASP A 172 22.09 5.01 -6.31
N GLY A 173 21.47 5.58 -5.26
CA GLY A 173 21.97 6.73 -4.51
C GLY A 173 21.88 8.08 -5.22
N VAL A 174 21.07 8.18 -6.28
CA VAL A 174 20.95 9.42 -7.08
C VAL A 174 20.30 10.57 -6.30
N PRO A 175 19.18 10.42 -5.56
CA PRO A 175 18.69 11.44 -4.66
C PRO A 175 19.47 11.40 -3.33
N GLN A 176 20.09 12.53 -2.95
CA GLN A 176 20.72 12.65 -1.65
C GLN A 176 19.67 12.93 -0.57
N LEU A 177 19.61 12.04 0.43
CA LEU A 177 18.73 12.22 1.57
C LEU A 177 19.38 13.19 2.57
N PHE A 178 18.79 14.36 2.77
CA PHE A 178 19.14 15.26 3.84
C PHE A 178 18.21 15.00 5.04
N ALA A 179 18.73 14.32 6.07
CA ALA A 179 18.08 14.23 7.37
C ALA A 179 18.86 15.09 8.36
N PRO A 180 18.28 16.11 8.98
CA PRO A 180 18.96 16.85 10.04
C PRO A 180 19.33 15.87 11.18
N PRO A 181 20.47 16.06 11.84
CA PRO A 181 20.83 15.23 12.98
C PRO A 181 19.74 15.29 14.06
N LEU A 182 19.44 14.14 14.65
CA LEU A 182 18.56 14.11 15.81
C LEU A 182 19.13 15.03 16.90
N PRO A 183 18.30 15.81 17.61
CA PRO A 183 18.78 16.59 18.73
C PRO A 183 19.46 15.64 19.72
N SER A 184 20.68 16.01 20.14
CA SER A 184 21.41 15.27 21.17
C SER A 184 20.52 15.16 22.42
N THR A 185 20.30 13.95 22.90
CA THR A 185 19.65 13.74 24.19
C THR A 185 20.46 14.50 25.23
N PRO A 186 19.87 15.40 26.06
CA PRO A 186 20.59 16.01 27.15
C PRO A 186 21.18 14.90 28.00
N ALA A 187 22.47 15.00 28.32
CA ALA A 187 23.11 14.11 29.29
C ALA A 187 22.32 14.18 30.61
N ALA A 188 21.90 13.01 31.12
CA ALA A 188 21.21 12.88 32.40
C ALA A 188 22.12 13.24 33.57
#